data_733c0410893e8a5e5dea0626c3871c2e
#
_entry.id   733c0410893e8a5e5dea0626c3871c2e
#
_cell.length_a   1.000
_cell.length_b   1.000
_cell.length_c   1.000
_cell.angle_alpha   90.00
_cell.angle_beta   90.00
_cell.angle_gamma   90.00
#
_symmetry.space_group_name_H-M   'P 1'
#
loop_
_entity.id
_entity.type
_entity.pdbx_description
1 polymer ?
#
loop_
_entity_poly.entity_id
_entity_poly.type
_entity_poly.pdbx_seq_one_letter_code
_entity_poly.pdbx_strand_id
1 'polypeptide(L)'
;KNEKKALENLIASLKKISQKTPPEEIQTKIYAVGKENGYSDNLRDWFKLIYEVTFGEENGPRMGFFISFFGVKETIDLMEKKLQI
;
A
#
# COMPACT_ATOMS: atom_id res chain seq x y z
N LYS A 1 -11.27 11.82 2.75
CA LYS A 1 -11.19 12.79 1.73
C LYS A 1 -10.44 12.31 0.55
N ASN A 2 -9.14 12.38 0.60
CA ASN A 2 -8.32 11.88 -0.49
C ASN A 2 -7.83 10.49 -0.24
N GLU A 3 -8.39 9.80 0.73
CA GLU A 3 -7.92 8.48 1.14
C GLU A 3 -8.06 7.47 0.03
N LYS A 4 -9.22 7.45 -0.61
CA LYS A 4 -9.44 6.48 -1.69
C LYS A 4 -8.49 6.75 -2.85
N LYS A 5 -8.31 8.04 -3.19
CA LYS A 5 -7.41 8.38 -4.29
C LYS A 5 -5.96 8.01 -3.97
N ALA A 6 -5.53 8.23 -2.73
CA ALA A 6 -4.19 7.84 -2.33
C ALA A 6 -4.00 6.34 -2.45
N LEU A 7 -5.00 5.55 -2.05
CA LEU A 7 -4.93 4.11 -2.17
C LEU A 7 -4.96 3.66 -3.62
N GLU A 8 -5.74 4.33 -4.46
CA GLU A 8 -5.73 4.03 -5.89
C GLU A 8 -4.37 4.31 -6.51
N ASN A 9 -3.72 5.39 -6.08
CA ASN A 9 -2.37 5.69 -6.56
C ASN A 9 -1.37 4.65 -6.08
N LEU A 10 -1.53 4.14 -4.86
CA LEU A 10 -0.69 3.06 -4.36
C LEU A 10 -0.87 1.81 -5.21
N ILE A 11 -2.11 1.44 -5.50
CA ILE A 11 -2.39 0.28 -6.33
C ILE A 11 -1.76 0.46 -7.72
N ALA A 12 -1.88 1.65 -8.30
CA ALA A 12 -1.28 1.93 -9.60
C ALA A 12 0.25 1.76 -9.56
N SER A 13 0.87 2.21 -8.48
CA SER A 13 2.31 2.04 -8.32
C SER A 13 2.69 0.57 -8.18
N LEU A 14 1.90 -0.19 -7.44
CA LEU A 14 2.17 -1.63 -7.28
C LEU A 14 2.01 -2.38 -8.60
N LYS A 15 1.13 -1.93 -9.47
CA LYS A 15 0.96 -2.56 -10.78
C LYS A 15 2.17 -2.39 -11.67
N LYS A 16 3.04 -1.43 -11.36
CA LYS A 16 4.23 -1.16 -12.16
C LYS A 16 5.47 -1.91 -11.71
N ILE A 17 5.42 -2.56 -10.54
CA ILE A 17 6.59 -3.27 -10.05
C ILE A 17 6.51 -4.74 -10.38
N SER A 18 7.68 -5.39 -10.33
CA SER A 18 7.79 -6.81 -10.60
C SER A 18 7.48 -7.62 -9.35
N GLN A 19 7.00 -8.84 -9.55
CA GLN A 19 6.82 -9.79 -8.46
C GLN A 19 8.15 -10.07 -7.75
N LYS A 20 9.28 -9.80 -8.42
CA LYS A 20 10.61 -10.03 -7.85
C LYS A 20 11.20 -8.82 -7.18
N THR A 21 10.46 -7.72 -7.09
CA THR A 21 10.97 -6.51 -6.44
C THR A 21 11.29 -6.80 -4.97
N PRO A 22 12.48 -6.39 -4.49
CA PRO A 22 12.85 -6.64 -3.09
C PRO A 22 11.89 -5.95 -2.11
N PRO A 23 11.69 -6.54 -0.93
CA PRO A 23 10.76 -5.96 0.05
C PRO A 23 11.09 -4.52 0.44
N GLU A 24 12.38 -4.21 0.59
CA GLU A 24 12.77 -2.84 0.96
C GLU A 24 12.40 -1.84 -0.12
N GLU A 25 12.52 -2.24 -1.36
CA GLU A 25 12.18 -1.36 -2.48
C GLU A 25 10.67 -1.14 -2.53
N ILE A 26 9.89 -2.18 -2.28
CA ILE A 26 8.44 -2.05 -2.20
C ILE A 26 8.07 -1.08 -1.07
N GLN A 27 8.71 -1.23 0.08
CA GLN A 27 8.46 -0.36 1.23
C GLN A 27 8.76 1.10 0.87
N THR A 28 9.86 1.34 0.16
CA THR A 28 10.22 2.68 -0.27
C THR A 28 9.16 3.28 -1.19
N LYS A 29 8.62 2.48 -2.09
CA LYS A 29 7.57 2.97 -2.99
C LYS A 29 6.30 3.33 -2.22
N ILE A 30 5.97 2.56 -1.20
CA ILE A 30 4.80 2.86 -0.38
C ILE A 30 4.98 4.20 0.33
N TYR A 31 6.17 4.45 0.89
CA TYR A 31 6.47 5.74 1.49
C TYR A 31 6.32 6.87 0.47
N ALA A 32 6.86 6.66 -0.73
CA ALA A 32 6.82 7.70 -1.76
C ALA A 32 5.39 8.06 -2.13
N VAL A 33 4.53 7.06 -2.30
CA VAL A 33 3.12 7.31 -2.62
C VAL A 33 2.45 8.10 -1.51
N GLY A 34 2.72 7.74 -0.26
CA GLY A 34 2.14 8.47 0.87
C GLY A 34 2.57 9.91 0.88
N LYS A 35 3.86 10.17 0.66
CA LYS A 35 4.37 11.53 0.63
C LYS A 35 3.75 12.35 -0.50
N GLU A 36 3.56 11.73 -1.67
CA GLU A 36 3.00 12.41 -2.81
C GLU A 36 1.50 12.69 -2.65
N ASN A 37 0.85 12.01 -1.75
CA ASN A 37 -0.59 12.12 -1.56
C ASN A 37 -0.99 12.79 -0.25
N GLY A 38 -0.09 13.60 0.31
CA GLY A 38 -0.43 14.44 1.45
C GLY A 38 -0.09 13.86 2.80
N TYR A 39 0.63 12.76 2.85
CA TYR A 39 0.99 12.12 4.11
C TYR A 39 2.46 12.30 4.49
N SER A 40 3.16 13.27 3.84
CA SER A 40 4.60 13.43 4.11
C SER A 40 4.89 13.74 5.57
N ASP A 41 3.98 14.46 6.24
CA ASP A 41 4.16 14.81 7.65
C ASP A 41 3.43 13.85 8.57
N ASN A 42 2.81 12.82 8.02
CA ASN A 42 1.96 11.93 8.82
C ASN A 42 1.92 10.53 8.23
N LEU A 43 3.10 9.93 8.08
CA LEU A 43 3.19 8.61 7.50
C LEU A 43 2.54 7.54 8.37
N ARG A 44 2.44 7.79 9.68
CA ARG A 44 1.73 6.87 10.57
C ARG A 44 0.27 6.70 10.12
N ASP A 45 -0.40 7.81 9.79
CA ASP A 45 -1.80 7.73 9.34
C ASP A 45 -1.89 7.04 7.98
N TRP A 46 -0.89 7.24 7.13
CA TRP A 46 -0.85 6.56 5.83
C TRP A 46 -0.81 5.05 6.01
N PHE A 47 0.07 4.55 6.86
CA PHE A 47 0.16 3.13 7.10
C PHE A 47 -1.06 2.59 7.83
N LYS A 48 -1.62 3.36 8.76
CA LYS A 48 -2.85 2.98 9.42
C LYS A 48 -3.97 2.77 8.41
N LEU A 49 -4.09 3.68 7.45
CA LEU A 49 -5.10 3.57 6.40
C LEU A 49 -4.89 2.30 5.58
N ILE A 50 -3.64 2.02 5.20
CA ILE A 50 -3.32 0.82 4.43
C ILE A 50 -3.70 -0.44 5.21
N TYR A 51 -3.37 -0.48 6.50
CA TYR A 51 -3.69 -1.64 7.33
C TYR A 51 -5.19 -1.82 7.47
N GLU A 52 -5.93 -0.73 7.65
CA GLU A 52 -7.37 -0.81 7.78
C GLU A 52 -8.02 -1.35 6.51
N VAL A 53 -7.56 -0.91 5.36
CA VAL A 53 -8.10 -1.38 4.09
C VAL A 53 -7.71 -2.83 3.84
N THR A 54 -6.46 -3.18 4.11
CA THR A 54 -5.94 -4.51 3.78
C THR A 54 -6.39 -5.57 4.78
N PHE A 55 -6.34 -5.23 6.07
CA PHE A 55 -6.56 -6.21 7.13
C PHE A 55 -7.75 -5.90 8.04
N GLY A 56 -8.32 -4.72 7.96
CA GLY A 56 -9.35 -4.30 8.90
C GLY A 56 -8.83 -3.98 10.29
N GLU A 57 -7.53 -3.70 10.41
CA GLU A 57 -6.86 -3.46 11.68
C GLU A 57 -6.05 -2.18 11.57
N GLU A 58 -5.76 -1.56 12.72
CA GLU A 58 -4.93 -0.35 12.72
C GLU A 58 -3.45 -0.65 12.59
N ASN A 59 -3.05 -1.89 12.83
CA ASN A 59 -1.67 -2.32 12.78
C ASN A 59 -1.52 -3.55 11.92
N GLY A 60 -0.30 -3.81 11.48
CA GLY A 60 -0.03 -5.00 10.67
C GLY A 60 1.46 -5.15 10.43
N PRO A 61 1.84 -6.09 9.59
CA PRO A 61 3.25 -6.32 9.27
C PRO A 61 3.79 -5.17 8.41
N ARG A 62 5.12 -5.13 8.25
CA ARG A 62 5.72 -4.19 7.31
C ARG A 62 5.17 -4.51 5.92
N MET A 63 4.56 -3.52 5.29
CA MET A 63 3.83 -3.76 4.04
C MET A 63 4.74 -4.25 2.91
N GLY A 64 5.95 -3.72 2.81
CA GLY A 64 6.86 -4.19 1.78
C GLY A 64 7.14 -5.67 1.89
N PHE A 65 7.34 -6.14 3.11
CA PHE A 65 7.61 -7.57 3.35
C PHE A 65 6.37 -8.40 3.17
N PHE A 66 5.22 -7.90 3.63
CA PHE A 66 3.96 -8.60 3.42
C PHE A 66 3.67 -8.77 1.93
N ILE A 67 3.82 -7.70 1.16
CA ILE A 67 3.55 -7.74 -0.28
C ILE A 67 4.50 -8.71 -0.98
N SER A 68 5.77 -8.71 -0.58
CA SER A 68 6.75 -9.63 -1.16
C SER A 68 6.38 -11.09 -0.87
N PHE A 69 5.90 -11.36 0.33
CA PHE A 69 5.53 -12.72 0.75
C PHE A 69 4.19 -13.14 0.16
N PHE A 70 3.18 -12.29 0.29
CA PHE A 70 1.81 -12.60 -0.15
C PHE A 70 1.70 -12.59 -1.67
N GLY A 71 2.45 -11.72 -2.32
CA GLY A 71 2.41 -11.54 -3.75
C GLY A 71 1.93 -10.16 -4.13
N VAL A 72 2.61 -9.55 -5.10
CA VAL A 72 2.23 -8.21 -5.56
C VAL A 72 0.82 -8.23 -6.15
N LYS A 73 0.57 -9.17 -7.07
CA LYS A 73 -0.73 -9.25 -7.72
C LYS A 73 -1.82 -9.58 -6.72
N GLU A 74 -1.55 -10.51 -5.82
CA GLU A 74 -2.52 -10.90 -4.80
C GLU A 74 -2.86 -9.74 -3.88
N THR A 75 -1.87 -8.91 -3.55
CA THR A 75 -2.11 -7.73 -2.72
C THR A 75 -2.97 -6.72 -3.47
N ILE A 76 -2.67 -6.50 -4.75
CA ILE A 76 -3.45 -5.59 -5.58
C ILE A 76 -4.90 -6.05 -5.62
N ASP A 77 -5.13 -7.33 -5.88
CA ASP A 77 -6.47 -7.88 -5.95
C ASP A 77 -7.22 -7.68 -4.62
N LEU A 78 -6.54 -7.94 -3.51
CA LEU A 78 -7.13 -7.77 -2.19
C LEU A 78 -7.54 -6.32 -1.95
N MET A 79 -6.66 -5.37 -2.26
CA MET A 79 -6.94 -3.96 -2.03
C MET A 79 -8.05 -3.47 -2.95
N GLU A 80 -8.04 -3.88 -4.21
CA GLU A 80 -9.10 -3.49 -5.14
C GLU A 80 -10.45 -4.00 -4.68
N LYS A 81 -10.47 -5.24 -4.19
CA LYS A 81 -11.71 -5.80 -3.68
C LYS A 81 -12.25 -5.02 -2.49
N LYS A 82 -11.35 -4.64 -1.58
CA LYS A 82 -11.76 -3.87 -0.39
C LYS A 82 -12.25 -2.49 -0.77
N LEU A 83 -11.68 -1.89 -1.80
CA LEU A 83 -12.07 -0.56 -2.27
C LEU A 83 -13.23 -0.61 -3.27
N GLN A 84 -13.61 -1.79 -3.69
CA GLN A 84 -14.69 -1.99 -4.66
C GLN A 84 -14.41 -1.31 -6.00
N ILE A 85 -13.18 -1.50 -6.44
CA ILE A 85 -12.75 -0.97 -7.74
C ILE A 85 -12.93 -2.04 -8.82
#